data_9e674c71ee15ab821cc4eca0da089e4c
#
_entry.id   9e674c71ee15ab821cc4eca0da089e4c
#
_cell.length_a   1.000
_cell.length_b   1.000
_cell.length_c   1.000
_cell.angle_alpha   90.00
_cell.angle_beta   90.00
_cell.angle_gamma   90.00
#
_symmetry.space_group_name_H-M   'P 1'
#
loop_
_entity.id
_entity.type
_entity.pdbx_description
1 polymer ?
#
loop_
_entity_poly.entity_id
_entity_poly.type
_entity_poly.pdbx_seq_one_letter_code
_entity_poly.pdbx_strand_id
1 'polypeptide(L)'
;MVTREEFLEHLWANRINAYIQEDWIDKEIAMSQRHPNAPFADIGPIVARLLALGASRRELSLIARAGEYNGVFDALYALDGHPGVAPGDEKGLAEMLLVVREQAY
;
A
#
# COMPACT_ATOMS: atom_id res chain seq x y z
N MET A 1 -20.54 7.42 10.67
CA MET A 1 -19.48 8.22 10.01
C MET A 1 -18.13 7.82 10.57
N VAL A 2 -17.17 7.62 9.70
CA VAL A 2 -15.81 7.22 10.11
C VAL A 2 -15.03 8.45 10.56
N THR A 3 -14.28 8.30 11.64
CA THR A 3 -13.34 9.36 12.06
C THR A 3 -12.09 9.31 11.18
N ARG A 4 -11.27 10.36 11.24
CA ARG A 4 -9.99 10.39 10.53
C ARG A 4 -9.08 9.24 11.01
N GLU A 5 -9.03 9.01 12.31
CA GLU A 5 -8.24 7.94 12.92
C GLU A 5 -8.71 6.57 12.43
N GLU A 6 -10.01 6.31 12.43
CA GLU A 6 -10.57 5.06 11.94
C GLU A 6 -10.27 4.83 10.47
N PHE A 7 -10.35 5.88 9.65
CA PHE A 7 -10.00 5.79 8.23
C PHE A 7 -8.53 5.41 8.05
N LEU A 8 -7.63 6.05 8.80
CA LEU A 8 -6.20 5.77 8.69
C LEU A 8 -5.85 4.38 9.21
N GLU A 9 -6.51 3.91 10.28
CA GLU A 9 -6.38 2.54 10.75
C GLU A 9 -6.81 1.55 9.67
N HIS A 10 -7.88 1.87 8.95
CA HIS A 10 -8.36 1.04 7.85
C HIS A 10 -7.31 0.96 6.72
N LEU A 11 -6.66 2.08 6.39
CA LEU A 11 -5.60 2.08 5.38
C LEU A 11 -4.43 1.19 5.80
N TRP A 12 -4.03 1.23 7.08
CA TRP A 12 -3.00 0.33 7.58
C TRP A 12 -3.44 -1.14 7.49
N ALA A 13 -4.61 -1.45 8.01
CA ALA A 13 -5.07 -2.83 8.11
C ALA A 13 -5.37 -3.45 6.74
N ASN A 14 -5.99 -2.70 5.82
CA ASN A 14 -6.55 -3.26 4.59
C ASN A 14 -5.77 -2.90 3.33
N ARG A 15 -4.84 -1.96 3.40
CA ARG A 15 -4.02 -1.57 2.24
C ARG A 15 -2.56 -1.86 2.48
N ILE A 16 -1.95 -1.20 3.44
CA ILE A 16 -0.50 -1.32 3.66
C ILE A 16 -0.15 -2.71 4.16
N ASN A 17 -0.83 -3.19 5.19
CA ASN A 17 -0.53 -4.47 5.80
C ASN A 17 -1.11 -5.67 5.04
N ALA A 18 -1.87 -5.44 3.97
CA ALA A 18 -2.30 -6.53 3.10
C ALA A 18 -1.12 -7.32 2.54
N TYR A 19 0.02 -6.68 2.35
CA TYR A 19 1.22 -7.32 1.81
C TYR A 19 2.01 -8.10 2.87
N ILE A 20 1.59 -8.12 4.12
CA ILE A 20 2.17 -9.00 5.13
C ILE A 20 1.84 -10.46 4.78
N GLN A 21 0.65 -10.69 4.23
CA GLN A 21 0.27 -12.00 3.72
C GLN A 21 0.94 -12.21 2.37
N GLU A 22 1.77 -13.22 2.28
CA GLU A 22 2.60 -13.44 1.08
C GLU A 22 1.82 -13.98 -0.12
N ASP A 23 0.55 -14.30 0.05
CA ASP A 23 -0.31 -14.79 -1.02
C ASP A 23 -0.61 -13.74 -2.11
N TRP A 24 -0.32 -12.46 -1.86
CA TRP A 24 -0.44 -11.43 -2.88
C TRP A 24 0.39 -11.78 -4.12
N ILE A 25 1.51 -12.48 -3.92
CA ILE A 25 2.39 -12.89 -5.01
C ILE A 25 1.65 -13.79 -5.98
N ASP A 26 0.98 -14.83 -5.45
CA ASP A 26 0.25 -15.77 -6.28
C ASP A 26 -0.95 -15.10 -6.96
N LYS A 27 -1.60 -14.20 -6.26
CA LYS A 27 -2.72 -13.43 -6.82
C LYS A 27 -2.25 -12.53 -7.95
N GLU A 28 -1.10 -11.91 -7.81
CA GLU A 28 -0.54 -11.00 -8.83
C GLU A 28 -0.15 -11.78 -10.08
N ILE A 29 0.47 -12.94 -9.91
CA ILE A 29 0.83 -13.81 -11.03
C ILE A 29 -0.43 -14.25 -11.78
N ALA A 30 -1.46 -14.68 -11.06
CA ALA A 30 -2.72 -15.09 -11.66
C ALA A 30 -3.43 -13.93 -12.37
N MET A 31 -3.41 -12.74 -11.78
CA MET A 31 -4.01 -11.55 -12.37
C MET A 31 -3.33 -11.17 -13.68
N SER A 32 -2.00 -11.23 -13.72
CA SER A 32 -1.23 -10.94 -14.93
C SER A 32 -1.59 -11.91 -16.07
N GLN A 33 -1.81 -13.16 -15.74
CA GLN A 33 -2.19 -14.18 -16.73
C GLN A 33 -3.61 -13.95 -17.27
N ARG A 34 -4.55 -13.57 -16.39
CA ARG A 34 -5.95 -13.36 -16.78
C ARG A 34 -6.16 -12.04 -17.52
N HIS A 35 -5.35 -11.04 -17.21
CA HIS A 35 -5.52 -9.68 -17.75
C HIS A 35 -4.18 -9.16 -18.30
N PRO A 36 -3.67 -9.75 -19.39
CA PRO A 36 -2.33 -9.40 -19.89
C PRO A 36 -2.21 -7.97 -20.42
N ASN A 37 -3.32 -7.31 -20.67
CA ASN A 37 -3.34 -5.93 -21.17
C ASN A 37 -3.66 -4.91 -20.08
N ALA A 38 -3.83 -5.34 -18.83
CA ALA A 38 -4.09 -4.43 -17.73
C ALA A 38 -2.83 -3.62 -17.38
N PRO A 39 -2.99 -2.45 -16.75
CA PRO A 39 -1.83 -1.71 -16.27
C PRO A 39 -0.97 -2.56 -15.35
N PHE A 40 0.34 -2.52 -15.55
CA PHE A 40 1.31 -3.29 -14.76
C PHE A 40 1.14 -4.81 -14.85
N ALA A 41 0.59 -5.31 -15.96
CA ALA A 41 0.44 -6.75 -16.16
C ALA A 41 1.78 -7.50 -16.19
N ASP A 42 2.89 -6.79 -16.40
CA ASP A 42 4.23 -7.38 -16.37
C ASP A 42 4.69 -7.79 -14.98
N ILE A 43 4.02 -7.34 -13.94
CA ILE A 43 4.42 -7.60 -12.54
C ILE A 43 4.42 -9.09 -12.23
N GLY A 44 3.42 -9.84 -12.67
CA GLY A 44 3.36 -11.28 -12.40
C GLY A 44 4.59 -12.03 -12.90
N PRO A 45 4.94 -11.91 -14.20
CA PRO A 45 6.15 -12.51 -14.73
C PRO A 45 7.43 -12.05 -14.06
N ILE A 46 7.53 -10.77 -13.71
CA ILE A 46 8.70 -10.22 -13.02
C ILE A 46 8.85 -10.83 -11.63
N VAL A 47 7.77 -10.89 -10.87
CA VAL A 47 7.79 -11.49 -9.54
C VAL A 47 8.20 -12.96 -9.62
N ALA A 48 7.63 -13.70 -10.56
CA ALA A 48 7.97 -15.11 -10.77
C ALA A 48 9.46 -15.27 -11.08
N ARG A 49 10.01 -14.40 -11.92
CA ARG A 49 11.43 -14.43 -12.28
C ARG A 49 12.32 -14.11 -11.07
N LEU A 50 11.97 -13.11 -10.27
CA LEU A 50 12.73 -12.76 -9.08
C LEU A 50 12.77 -13.89 -8.07
N LEU A 51 11.65 -14.59 -7.88
CA LEU A 51 11.61 -15.78 -7.03
C LEU A 51 12.55 -16.86 -7.56
N ALA A 52 12.54 -17.10 -8.87
CA ALA A 52 13.41 -18.09 -9.49
C ALA A 52 14.88 -17.72 -9.34
N LEU A 53 15.21 -16.44 -9.26
CA LEU A 53 16.57 -15.94 -9.08
C LEU A 53 17.02 -15.94 -7.62
N GLY A 54 16.15 -16.28 -6.68
CA GLY A 54 16.51 -16.43 -5.29
C GLY A 54 15.94 -15.39 -4.32
N ALA A 55 15.14 -14.44 -4.81
CA ALA A 55 14.45 -13.51 -3.90
C ALA A 55 13.44 -14.27 -3.06
N SER A 56 13.32 -13.91 -1.78
CA SER A 56 12.35 -14.54 -0.91
C SER A 56 10.99 -13.85 -1.03
N ARG A 57 9.94 -14.60 -0.74
CA ARG A 57 8.58 -14.05 -0.72
C ARG A 57 8.48 -12.91 0.31
N ARG A 58 9.16 -13.07 1.43
CA ARG A 58 9.18 -12.05 2.48
C ARG A 58 9.84 -10.76 2.00
N GLU A 59 10.96 -10.86 1.30
CA GLU A 59 11.66 -9.68 0.77
C GLU A 59 10.80 -8.93 -0.24
N LEU A 60 10.18 -9.66 -1.15
CA LEU A 60 9.28 -9.06 -2.15
C LEU A 60 8.07 -8.42 -1.46
N SER A 61 7.53 -9.06 -0.43
CA SER A 61 6.40 -8.52 0.32
C SER A 61 6.77 -7.24 1.07
N LEU A 62 7.98 -7.15 1.60
CA LEU A 62 8.45 -5.92 2.24
C LEU A 62 8.55 -4.78 1.23
N ILE A 63 9.08 -5.06 0.04
CA ILE A 63 9.17 -4.04 -1.01
C ILE A 63 7.77 -3.57 -1.42
N ALA A 64 6.83 -4.49 -1.64
CA ALA A 64 5.47 -4.16 -2.01
C ALA A 64 4.77 -3.35 -0.92
N ARG A 65 4.96 -3.74 0.33
CA ARG A 65 4.37 -3.04 1.47
C ARG A 65 4.94 -1.62 1.60
N ALA A 66 6.24 -1.46 1.44
CA ALA A 66 6.88 -0.15 1.47
C ALA A 66 6.37 0.75 0.35
N GLY A 67 6.19 0.19 -0.86
CA GLY A 67 5.63 0.94 -1.99
C GLY A 67 4.20 1.39 -1.73
N GLU A 68 3.38 0.50 -1.18
CA GLU A 68 1.99 0.84 -0.83
C GLU A 68 1.96 1.94 0.24
N TYR A 69 2.79 1.83 1.27
CA TYR A 69 2.89 2.86 2.30
C TYR A 69 3.27 4.21 1.69
N ASN A 70 4.29 4.23 0.84
CA ASN A 70 4.74 5.48 0.21
C ASN A 70 3.64 6.08 -0.65
N GLY A 71 2.91 5.27 -1.40
CA GLY A 71 1.81 5.74 -2.22
C GLY A 71 0.68 6.34 -1.40
N VAL A 72 0.31 5.68 -0.31
CA VAL A 72 -0.72 6.17 0.61
C VAL A 72 -0.27 7.48 1.26
N PHE A 73 0.96 7.52 1.75
CA PHE A 73 1.52 8.72 2.38
C PHE A 73 1.52 9.89 1.41
N ASP A 74 2.01 9.68 0.21
CA ASP A 74 2.11 10.74 -0.80
C ASP A 74 0.73 11.25 -1.23
N ALA A 75 -0.25 10.36 -1.36
CA ALA A 75 -1.61 10.74 -1.70
C ALA A 75 -2.23 11.60 -0.59
N LEU A 76 -2.03 11.21 0.67
CA LEU A 76 -2.53 11.96 1.81
C LEU A 76 -1.83 13.32 1.93
N TYR A 77 -0.53 13.34 1.69
CA TYR A 77 0.25 14.58 1.70
C TYR A 77 -0.27 15.56 0.64
N ALA A 78 -0.58 15.06 -0.55
CA ALA A 78 -1.15 15.88 -1.62
C ALA A 78 -2.52 16.44 -1.23
N LEU A 79 -3.36 15.63 -0.58
CA LEU A 79 -4.66 16.09 -0.09
C LEU A 79 -4.51 17.16 0.99
N ASP A 80 -3.56 17.00 1.90
CA ASP A 80 -3.30 17.99 2.96
C ASP A 80 -2.90 19.35 2.41
N GLY A 81 -2.24 19.36 1.26
CA GLY A 81 -1.84 20.59 0.59
C GLY A 81 -2.93 21.24 -0.25
N HIS A 82 -4.11 20.59 -0.37
CA HIS A 82 -5.19 21.10 -1.23
C HIS A 82 -6.26 21.78 -0.38
N PRO A 83 -6.41 23.10 -0.47
CA PRO A 83 -7.26 23.85 0.47
C PRO A 83 -8.75 23.49 0.41
N GLY A 84 -9.22 22.92 -0.67
CA GLY A 84 -10.63 22.55 -0.81
C GLY A 84 -10.95 21.12 -0.41
N VAL A 85 -9.95 20.30 -0.12
CA VAL A 85 -10.12 18.88 0.13
C VAL A 85 -9.80 18.50 1.57
N ALA A 86 -8.78 19.09 2.14
CA ALA A 86 -8.39 18.82 3.52
C ALA A 86 -8.27 20.12 4.29
N PRO A 87 -9.20 20.42 5.19
CA PRO A 87 -9.08 21.61 6.04
C PRO A 87 -7.87 21.44 6.96
N GLY A 88 -6.93 22.35 6.83
CA GLY A 88 -5.63 22.21 7.46
C GLY A 88 -5.53 22.92 8.81
N ASP A 89 -6.39 22.60 9.75
CA ASP A 89 -6.42 23.25 11.03
C ASP A 89 -5.56 22.57 12.11
N GLU A 90 -5.12 21.32 11.85
CA GLU A 90 -4.34 20.54 12.80
C GLU A 90 -3.28 19.72 12.07
N LYS A 91 -2.96 18.54 12.58
CA LYS A 91 -2.06 17.62 11.89
C LYS A 91 -2.67 17.16 10.58
N GLY A 92 -1.87 17.14 9.54
CA GLY A 92 -2.28 16.59 8.26
C GLY A 92 -2.51 15.09 8.31
N LEU A 93 -3.22 14.55 7.32
CA LEU A 93 -3.52 13.14 7.23
C LEU A 93 -2.25 12.29 7.09
N ALA A 94 -1.27 12.77 6.32
CA ALA A 94 -0.01 12.05 6.15
C ALA A 94 0.75 11.92 7.47
N GLU A 95 0.79 12.99 8.26
CA GLU A 95 1.43 12.97 9.58
C GLU A 95 0.68 12.05 10.54
N MET A 96 -0.64 12.11 10.54
CA MET A 96 -1.49 11.26 11.38
C MET A 96 -1.35 9.78 11.03
N LEU A 97 -1.05 9.45 9.79
CA LEU A 97 -0.85 8.07 9.38
C LEU A 97 0.24 7.38 10.21
N LEU A 98 1.33 8.09 10.50
CA LEU A 98 2.41 7.57 11.33
C LEU A 98 1.98 7.39 12.79
N VAL A 99 1.24 8.34 13.31
CA VAL A 99 0.74 8.29 14.70
C VAL A 99 -0.19 7.11 14.89
N VAL A 100 -1.11 6.91 13.97
CA VAL A 100 -2.05 5.78 14.02
C VAL A 100 -1.32 4.45 13.99
N ARG A 101 -0.23 4.36 13.21
CA ARG A 101 0.59 3.16 13.19
C ARG A 101 1.11 2.78 14.56
N GLU A 102 1.64 3.76 15.31
CA GLU A 102 2.20 3.51 16.63
C GLU A 102 1.18 2.97 17.63
N GLN A 103 -0.08 3.34 17.47
CA GLN A 103 -1.16 2.89 18.33
C GLN A 103 -1.72 1.53 17.89
N ALA A 104 -1.73 1.25 16.61
CA ALA A 104 -2.37 0.07 16.04
C ALA A 104 -1.40 -1.12 15.90
N TYR A 105 -0.15 -0.87 15.77
CA TYR A 105 0.89 -1.86 15.48
C TYR A 105 2.18 -1.56 16.25
#